data_aa4b4573550ff1ca3e20378d361c9e86
#
_entry.id   aa4b4573550ff1ca3e20378d361c9e86
#
_cell.length_a   1.000
_cell.length_b   1.000
_cell.length_c   1.000
_cell.angle_alpha   90.00
_cell.angle_beta   90.00
_cell.angle_gamma   90.00
#
_symmetry.space_group_name_H-M   'P 1'
#
loop_
_entity.id
_entity.type
_entity.pdbx_description
1 polymer ?
#
loop_
_entity_poly.entity_id
_entity_poly.type
_entity_poly.pdbx_seq_one_letter_code
_entity_poly.pdbx_strand_id
1 'polypeptide(L)'
;GMWRLPQLDAMTAENTFAQEIQSNGVYKFYYAFTHSELDFFQFYPTLPEKEAESIVLKQLNAPALERQIVGDTTEVHHNVVLISIESLSAEYLTMYGNADNRTPFLDSLANNSLFFTNLYATGNRTVRGLEALTLCIPPTPGESVVKRKDNKDKFTTGSVFKSKGYDVKYLYGGDSYFDNMKDFFSGNGYDIVDSKSFTPEEVTFSNIWGVCDEDMANKAIKVMNEQAKAGKPFFNHWMTVSNHRPFTYPEGKIDIPPTEKRRAGGVKYTDYALKRFFEMAKQQDWY
;
A
#
# COMPACT_ATOMS: atom_id res chain seq x y z
N GLY A 1 -7.55 -9.71 45.89
CA GLY A 1 -7.95 -8.34 45.69
C GLY A 1 -7.61 -7.90 44.30
N MET A 2 -8.62 -7.70 43.49
CA MET A 2 -8.46 -7.19 42.12
C MET A 2 -8.01 -5.74 42.22
N TRP A 3 -6.81 -5.41 41.80
CA TRP A 3 -6.31 -4.05 41.74
C TRP A 3 -7.17 -3.27 40.75
N ARG A 4 -8.01 -2.36 41.25
CA ARG A 4 -8.66 -1.37 40.39
C ARG A 4 -7.60 -0.35 40.03
N LEU A 5 -7.11 -0.40 38.77
CA LEU A 5 -6.34 0.69 38.20
C LEU A 5 -7.21 1.95 38.15
N PRO A 6 -6.64 3.16 38.39
CA PRO A 6 -7.40 4.41 38.31
C PRO A 6 -8.13 4.48 36.98
N GLN A 7 -9.42 4.74 37.03
CA GLN A 7 -10.25 4.86 35.83
C GLN A 7 -9.86 6.13 35.07
N LEU A 8 -9.97 6.07 33.75
CA LEU A 8 -9.79 7.23 32.86
C LEU A 8 -10.69 8.42 33.23
N ASP A 9 -11.82 8.15 33.87
CA ASP A 9 -12.78 9.15 34.36
C ASP A 9 -12.26 10.05 35.48
N ALA A 10 -11.08 9.74 36.05
CA ALA A 10 -10.44 10.57 37.05
C ALA A 10 -9.57 11.71 36.43
N MET A 11 -9.54 11.81 35.11
CA MET A 11 -8.81 12.86 34.42
C MET A 11 -9.58 14.18 34.47
N THR A 12 -9.01 15.16 35.10
CA THR A 12 -9.63 16.48 35.35
C THR A 12 -9.22 17.55 34.33
N ALA A 13 -8.39 17.20 33.35
CA ALA A 13 -7.89 18.16 32.38
C ALA A 13 -8.95 18.49 31.29
N GLU A 14 -9.03 19.77 30.96
CA GLU A 14 -10.03 20.31 30.03
C GLU A 14 -9.81 19.93 28.54
N ASN A 15 -8.62 19.46 28.19
CA ASN A 15 -8.34 19.08 26.80
C ASN A 15 -7.61 17.72 26.69
N THR A 16 -7.73 17.08 25.55
CA THR A 16 -7.20 15.75 25.27
C THR A 16 -5.67 15.66 25.49
N PHE A 17 -4.91 16.70 25.12
CA PHE A 17 -3.46 16.70 25.28
C PHE A 17 -3.05 16.67 26.75
N ALA A 18 -3.70 17.49 27.59
CA ALA A 18 -3.46 17.50 29.04
C ALA A 18 -3.90 16.19 29.70
N GLN A 19 -4.99 15.57 29.21
CA GLN A 19 -5.43 14.25 29.67
C GLN A 19 -4.39 13.16 29.32
N GLU A 20 -3.79 13.21 28.14
CA GLU A 20 -2.72 12.28 27.76
C GLU A 20 -1.48 12.42 28.67
N ILE A 21 -1.09 13.64 29.02
CA ILE A 21 0.04 13.89 29.95
C ILE A 21 -0.27 13.37 31.37
N GLN A 22 -1.51 13.49 31.81
CA GLN A 22 -1.94 13.01 33.15
C GLN A 22 -2.06 11.48 33.21
N SER A 23 -2.14 10.82 32.05
CA SER A 23 -2.41 9.39 31.98
C SER A 23 -1.20 8.54 32.41
N ASN A 24 -1.49 7.40 33.06
CA ASN A 24 -0.47 6.39 33.35
C ASN A 24 -0.15 5.60 32.06
N GLY A 25 1.09 5.69 31.57
CA GLY A 25 1.51 5.04 30.33
C GLY A 25 1.37 3.51 30.35
N VAL A 26 1.62 2.84 31.48
CA VAL A 26 1.46 1.39 31.63
C VAL A 26 -0.02 1.00 31.52
N TYR A 27 -0.89 1.77 32.17
CA TYR A 27 -2.33 1.55 32.07
C TYR A 27 -2.84 1.78 30.63
N LYS A 28 -2.41 2.87 29.99
CA LYS A 28 -2.77 3.16 28.60
C LYS A 28 -2.29 2.08 27.64
N PHE A 29 -1.10 1.56 27.84
CA PHE A 29 -0.58 0.45 27.06
C PHE A 29 -1.46 -0.80 27.21
N TYR A 30 -1.75 -1.19 28.45
CA TYR A 30 -2.60 -2.37 28.70
C TYR A 30 -4.02 -2.16 28.18
N TYR A 31 -4.59 -0.97 28.37
CA TYR A 31 -5.90 -0.63 27.84
C TYR A 31 -5.93 -0.70 26.31
N ALA A 32 -4.97 -0.08 25.64
CA ALA A 32 -4.86 -0.12 24.18
C ALA A 32 -4.68 -1.56 23.65
N PHE A 33 -3.91 -2.39 24.37
CA PHE A 33 -3.71 -3.79 24.00
C PHE A 33 -5.00 -4.61 24.09
N THR A 34 -5.82 -4.37 25.12
CA THR A 34 -7.07 -5.10 25.34
C THR A 34 -8.27 -4.53 24.58
N HIS A 35 -8.20 -3.27 24.11
CA HIS A 35 -9.25 -2.55 23.41
C HIS A 35 -8.79 -2.02 22.05
N SER A 36 -7.97 -2.80 21.35
CA SER A 36 -7.40 -2.41 20.06
C SER A 36 -8.40 -2.46 18.90
N GLU A 37 -9.51 -3.17 19.07
CA GLU A 37 -10.54 -3.29 18.05
C GLU A 37 -11.69 -2.32 18.32
N LEU A 38 -12.09 -1.61 17.27
CA LEU A 38 -13.22 -0.70 17.33
C LEU A 38 -14.51 -1.46 17.05
N ASP A 39 -15.41 -1.49 18.03
CA ASP A 39 -16.78 -1.95 17.80
C ASP A 39 -17.59 -0.81 17.16
N PHE A 40 -17.89 -0.96 15.86
CA PHE A 40 -18.63 0.05 15.10
C PHE A 40 -20.03 0.30 15.65
N PHE A 41 -20.70 -0.75 16.12
CA PHE A 41 -22.07 -0.63 16.67
C PHE A 41 -22.09 0.08 18.02
N GLN A 42 -21.01 0.02 18.76
CA GLN A 42 -20.87 0.72 20.04
C GLN A 42 -20.50 2.19 19.87
N PHE A 43 -19.61 2.51 18.92
CA PHE A 43 -18.98 3.84 18.82
C PHE A 43 -19.55 4.74 17.72
N TYR A 44 -20.26 4.18 16.76
CA TYR A 44 -20.84 4.93 15.65
C TYR A 44 -22.34 4.74 15.53
N PRO A 45 -23.08 5.81 15.21
CA PRO A 45 -24.49 5.64 14.83
C PRO A 45 -24.54 4.83 13.51
N THR A 46 -25.32 3.77 13.52
CA THR A 46 -25.53 2.92 12.36
C THR A 46 -26.96 3.07 11.85
N LEU A 47 -27.15 2.82 10.57
CA LEU A 47 -28.47 2.80 9.94
C LEU A 47 -28.94 1.35 9.76
N PRO A 48 -30.26 1.10 9.71
CA PRO A 48 -30.78 -0.16 9.25
C PRO A 48 -30.26 -0.49 7.85
N GLU A 49 -29.91 -1.74 7.58
CA GLU A 49 -29.28 -2.19 6.34
C GLU A 49 -30.02 -1.70 5.08
N LYS A 50 -31.34 -1.88 5.02
CA LYS A 50 -32.15 -1.44 3.86
C LYS A 50 -32.12 0.09 3.64
N GLU A 51 -32.04 0.86 4.72
CA GLU A 51 -31.94 2.30 4.62
C GLU A 51 -30.56 2.72 4.10
N ALA A 52 -29.49 2.11 4.63
CA ALA A 52 -28.12 2.31 4.16
C ALA A 52 -27.97 1.94 2.68
N GLU A 53 -28.53 0.80 2.27
CA GLU A 53 -28.58 0.35 0.87
C GLU A 53 -29.26 1.39 -0.03
N SER A 54 -30.45 1.84 0.36
CA SER A 54 -31.20 2.86 -0.40
C SER A 54 -30.40 4.16 -0.59
N ILE A 55 -29.68 4.60 0.46
CA ILE A 55 -28.83 5.79 0.40
C ILE A 55 -27.68 5.58 -0.57
N VAL A 56 -26.98 4.45 -0.50
CA VAL A 56 -25.85 4.10 -1.37
C VAL A 56 -26.30 4.03 -2.83
N LEU A 57 -27.39 3.31 -3.13
CA LEU A 57 -27.93 3.21 -4.48
C LEU A 57 -28.28 4.58 -5.07
N LYS A 58 -28.88 5.45 -4.26
CA LYS A 58 -29.20 6.82 -4.66
C LYS A 58 -27.95 7.64 -4.95
N GLN A 59 -26.93 7.56 -4.08
CA GLN A 59 -25.66 8.29 -4.27
C GLN A 59 -24.88 7.82 -5.50
N LEU A 60 -24.90 6.52 -5.77
CA LEU A 60 -24.22 5.93 -6.92
C LEU A 60 -25.05 6.02 -8.22
N ASN A 61 -26.29 6.50 -8.14
CA ASN A 61 -27.26 6.45 -9.24
C ASN A 61 -27.33 5.04 -9.88
N ALA A 62 -27.36 4.02 -9.03
CA ALA A 62 -27.28 2.62 -9.43
C ALA A 62 -28.62 1.91 -9.17
N PRO A 63 -29.06 0.99 -10.05
CA PRO A 63 -30.30 0.25 -9.88
C PRO A 63 -30.19 -0.89 -8.85
N ALA A 64 -28.95 -1.38 -8.55
CA ALA A 64 -28.67 -2.43 -7.60
C ALA A 64 -27.23 -2.30 -7.05
N LEU A 65 -26.94 -2.92 -5.90
CA LEU A 65 -25.60 -2.96 -5.33
C LEU A 65 -24.62 -3.79 -6.18
N GLU A 66 -25.16 -4.79 -6.88
CA GLU A 66 -24.37 -5.62 -7.80
C GLU A 66 -24.63 -5.19 -9.24
N ARG A 67 -23.56 -5.13 -10.01
CA ARG A 67 -23.61 -4.83 -11.45
C ARG A 67 -22.80 -5.88 -12.21
N GLN A 68 -23.46 -6.56 -13.13
CA GLN A 68 -22.75 -7.40 -14.09
C GLN A 68 -22.17 -6.53 -15.20
N ILE A 69 -20.86 -6.61 -15.38
CA ILE A 69 -20.17 -5.99 -16.51
C ILE A 69 -19.95 -7.09 -17.54
N VAL A 70 -20.58 -6.96 -18.69
CA VAL A 70 -20.40 -7.89 -19.81
C VAL A 70 -19.30 -7.31 -20.71
N GLY A 71 -18.25 -8.07 -20.92
CA GLY A 71 -17.21 -7.71 -21.88
C GLY A 71 -17.73 -7.87 -23.33
N ASP A 72 -17.19 -7.08 -24.22
CA ASP A 72 -17.50 -7.08 -25.66
C ASP A 72 -16.46 -7.86 -26.48
N THR A 73 -15.41 -8.32 -25.85
CA THR A 73 -14.28 -9.01 -26.47
C THR A 73 -13.95 -10.32 -25.78
N THR A 74 -13.16 -11.15 -26.46
CA THR A 74 -12.59 -12.37 -25.85
C THR A 74 -11.69 -12.00 -24.66
N GLU A 75 -11.81 -12.73 -23.56
CA GLU A 75 -10.96 -12.54 -22.39
C GLU A 75 -9.49 -12.76 -22.74
N VAL A 76 -8.63 -11.81 -22.39
CA VAL A 76 -7.18 -11.88 -22.57
C VAL A 76 -6.49 -11.92 -21.22
N HIS A 77 -5.38 -12.66 -21.14
CA HIS A 77 -4.63 -12.88 -19.91
C HIS A 77 -3.27 -12.18 -19.97
N HIS A 78 -3.27 -10.85 -19.95
CA HIS A 78 -2.03 -10.08 -19.88
C HIS A 78 -1.40 -10.16 -18.49
N ASN A 79 -0.07 -10.10 -18.44
CA ASN A 79 0.64 -9.91 -17.17
C ASN A 79 0.30 -8.54 -16.59
N VAL A 80 0.13 -8.48 -15.27
CA VAL A 80 -0.24 -7.26 -14.57
C VAL A 80 0.74 -6.97 -13.44
N VAL A 81 1.27 -5.75 -13.43
CA VAL A 81 2.10 -5.23 -12.33
C VAL A 81 1.42 -3.98 -11.77
N LEU A 82 0.91 -4.09 -10.55
CA LEU A 82 0.37 -2.98 -9.80
C LEU A 82 1.47 -2.39 -8.92
N ILE A 83 1.89 -1.15 -9.17
CA ILE A 83 2.94 -0.50 -8.40
C ILE A 83 2.33 0.57 -7.50
N SER A 84 2.42 0.36 -6.19
CA SER A 84 2.06 1.35 -5.18
C SER A 84 3.30 2.16 -4.80
N ILE A 85 3.32 3.45 -5.13
CA ILE A 85 4.45 4.33 -4.86
C ILE A 85 4.23 5.00 -3.50
N GLU A 86 5.12 4.69 -2.54
CA GLU A 86 5.06 5.23 -1.18
C GLU A 86 5.12 6.75 -1.18
N SER A 87 4.17 7.40 -0.50
CA SER A 87 4.13 8.84 -0.24
C SER A 87 4.30 9.73 -1.48
N LEU A 88 3.93 9.26 -2.67
CA LEU A 88 3.93 10.11 -3.86
C LEU A 88 2.75 11.09 -3.80
N SER A 89 3.04 12.36 -4.09
CA SER A 89 2.05 13.42 -4.22
C SER A 89 2.12 14.04 -5.62
N ALA A 90 0.98 14.47 -6.14
CA ALA A 90 0.89 15.21 -7.40
C ALA A 90 1.79 16.46 -7.42
N GLU A 91 2.06 17.06 -6.26
CA GLU A 91 2.95 18.22 -6.12
C GLU A 91 4.39 17.99 -6.65
N TYR A 92 4.82 16.73 -6.82
CA TYR A 92 6.16 16.41 -7.35
C TYR A 92 6.18 16.27 -8.87
N LEU A 93 5.06 16.15 -9.54
CA LEU A 93 4.97 15.96 -10.98
C LEU A 93 4.97 17.32 -11.70
N THR A 94 5.71 17.39 -12.79
CA THR A 94 5.85 18.62 -13.61
C THR A 94 4.50 19.06 -14.19
N MET A 95 3.63 18.13 -14.57
CA MET A 95 2.31 18.42 -15.12
C MET A 95 1.36 19.11 -14.12
N TYR A 96 1.66 19.04 -12.82
CA TYR A 96 0.93 19.77 -11.78
C TYR A 96 1.69 21.03 -11.30
N GLY A 97 2.69 21.47 -12.08
CA GLY A 97 3.37 22.75 -11.87
C GLY A 97 4.71 22.65 -11.10
N ASN A 98 5.22 21.45 -10.83
CA ASN A 98 6.54 21.31 -10.21
C ASN A 98 7.66 21.59 -11.23
N ALA A 99 8.43 22.66 -11.00
CA ALA A 99 9.56 23.02 -11.87
C ALA A 99 10.88 22.33 -11.49
N ASP A 100 10.94 21.60 -10.38
CA ASP A 100 12.19 21.04 -9.83
C ASP A 100 12.64 19.73 -10.49
N ASN A 101 11.89 19.22 -11.47
CA ASN A 101 12.18 17.97 -12.18
C ASN A 101 12.42 16.78 -11.23
N ARG A 102 11.46 16.57 -10.32
CA ARG A 102 11.54 15.52 -9.27
C ARG A 102 11.20 14.13 -9.80
N THR A 103 10.35 14.05 -10.81
CA THR A 103 9.80 12.80 -11.35
C THR A 103 9.93 12.72 -12.88
N PRO A 104 11.15 12.89 -13.45
CA PRO A 104 11.31 12.96 -14.91
C PRO A 104 10.83 11.70 -15.64
N PHE A 105 10.95 10.52 -15.03
CA PHE A 105 10.48 9.29 -15.62
C PHE A 105 8.94 9.18 -15.56
N LEU A 106 8.32 9.44 -14.42
CA LEU A 106 6.87 9.40 -14.27
C LEU A 106 6.18 10.47 -15.15
N ASP A 107 6.75 11.67 -15.27
CA ASP A 107 6.26 12.70 -16.18
C ASP A 107 6.33 12.23 -17.66
N SER A 108 7.40 11.57 -18.06
CA SER A 108 7.52 10.96 -19.38
C SER A 108 6.53 9.80 -19.58
N LEU A 109 6.37 8.95 -18.58
CA LEU A 109 5.44 7.83 -18.60
C LEU A 109 4.00 8.31 -18.72
N ALA A 110 3.62 9.33 -17.98
CA ALA A 110 2.28 9.93 -18.02
C ALA A 110 1.90 10.42 -19.43
N ASN A 111 2.85 11.00 -20.16
CA ASN A 111 2.66 11.46 -21.55
C ASN A 111 2.47 10.32 -22.56
N ASN A 112 2.85 9.10 -22.19
CA ASN A 112 2.82 7.91 -23.07
C ASN A 112 1.88 6.80 -22.55
N SER A 113 0.96 7.15 -21.67
CA SER A 113 0.08 6.19 -20.99
C SER A 113 -1.33 6.75 -20.82
N LEU A 114 -2.26 5.89 -20.44
CA LEU A 114 -3.54 6.34 -19.90
C LEU A 114 -3.28 6.96 -18.52
N PHE A 115 -3.38 8.28 -18.42
CA PHE A 115 -3.14 9.02 -17.20
C PHE A 115 -4.43 9.58 -16.61
N PHE A 116 -4.74 9.22 -15.37
CA PHE A 116 -5.90 9.74 -14.64
C PHE A 116 -5.51 11.03 -13.93
N THR A 117 -5.95 12.17 -14.47
CA THR A 117 -5.59 13.51 -13.95
C THR A 117 -6.28 13.88 -12.65
N ASN A 118 -7.31 13.14 -12.24
CA ASN A 118 -8.11 13.41 -11.05
C ASN A 118 -8.16 12.17 -10.13
N LEU A 119 -7.00 11.58 -9.86
CA LEU A 119 -6.85 10.42 -8.99
C LEU A 119 -6.40 10.86 -7.59
N TYR A 120 -7.12 10.42 -6.56
CA TYR A 120 -6.81 10.72 -5.16
C TYR A 120 -6.55 9.45 -4.36
N ALA A 121 -5.58 9.51 -3.46
CA ALA A 121 -5.42 8.49 -2.44
C ALA A 121 -6.61 8.57 -1.47
N THR A 122 -7.16 7.41 -1.09
CA THR A 122 -8.31 7.31 -0.20
C THR A 122 -8.00 7.57 1.26
N GLY A 123 -6.72 7.70 1.61
CA GLY A 123 -6.24 8.01 2.95
C GLY A 123 -4.77 8.36 2.95
N ASN A 124 -4.29 8.90 4.07
CA ASN A 124 -2.93 9.42 4.25
C ASN A 124 -1.96 8.43 4.91
N ARG A 125 -2.34 7.17 5.03
CA ARG A 125 -1.52 6.09 5.61
C ARG A 125 -1.40 4.96 4.60
N THR A 126 -0.22 4.33 4.55
CA THR A 126 0.08 3.19 3.68
C THR A 126 -0.99 2.10 3.73
N VAL A 127 -1.37 1.67 4.94
CA VAL A 127 -2.38 0.62 5.13
C VAL A 127 -3.76 0.99 4.57
N ARG A 128 -4.08 2.29 4.49
CA ARG A 128 -5.34 2.77 3.89
C ARG A 128 -5.30 2.69 2.37
N GLY A 129 -4.16 3.02 1.77
CA GLY A 129 -3.93 2.83 0.34
C GLY A 129 -3.97 1.35 -0.05
N LEU A 130 -3.31 0.51 0.74
CA LEU A 130 -3.28 -0.94 0.51
C LEU A 130 -4.67 -1.57 0.61
N GLU A 131 -5.46 -1.25 1.65
CA GLU A 131 -6.82 -1.78 1.76
C GLU A 131 -7.70 -1.33 0.59
N ALA A 132 -7.61 -0.08 0.16
CA ALA A 132 -8.39 0.42 -0.97
C ALA A 132 -8.02 -0.25 -2.29
N LEU A 133 -6.72 -0.41 -2.59
CA LEU A 133 -6.24 -1.06 -3.82
C LEU A 133 -6.54 -2.56 -3.83
N THR A 134 -6.44 -3.21 -2.67
CA THR A 134 -6.58 -4.67 -2.58
C THR A 134 -8.03 -5.10 -2.41
N LEU A 135 -8.81 -4.40 -1.59
CA LEU A 135 -10.21 -4.75 -1.30
C LEU A 135 -11.22 -3.96 -2.13
N CYS A 136 -10.78 -2.92 -2.86
CA CYS A 136 -11.64 -2.03 -3.65
C CYS A 136 -12.74 -1.36 -2.81
N ILE A 137 -12.44 -1.02 -1.55
CA ILE A 137 -13.35 -0.35 -0.61
C ILE A 137 -12.79 1.00 -0.18
N PRO A 138 -13.63 1.99 0.12
CA PRO A 138 -13.19 3.20 0.77
C PRO A 138 -12.69 2.90 2.20
N PRO A 139 -11.80 3.73 2.77
CA PRO A 139 -11.35 3.52 4.14
C PRO A 139 -12.53 3.58 5.11
N THR A 140 -12.63 2.57 5.96
CA THR A 140 -13.60 2.54 7.05
C THR A 140 -13.05 3.25 8.29
N PRO A 141 -13.88 3.77 9.20
CA PRO A 141 -13.44 4.27 10.50
C PRO A 141 -12.66 3.21 11.29
N GLY A 142 -11.86 3.63 12.27
CA GLY A 142 -11.09 2.74 13.12
C GLY A 142 -9.82 2.19 12.46
N GLU A 143 -9.41 0.98 12.81
CA GLU A 143 -8.22 0.33 12.29
C GLU A 143 -8.41 -0.11 10.84
N SER A 144 -7.36 0.00 10.01
CA SER A 144 -7.38 -0.56 8.65
C SER A 144 -7.62 -2.07 8.67
N VAL A 145 -8.37 -2.57 7.69
CA VAL A 145 -8.62 -4.02 7.52
C VAL A 145 -7.31 -4.79 7.44
N VAL A 146 -6.27 -4.24 6.83
CA VAL A 146 -4.93 -4.86 6.76
C VAL A 146 -4.41 -5.26 8.15
N LYS A 147 -4.69 -4.46 9.18
CA LYS A 147 -4.18 -4.64 10.54
C LYS A 147 -5.13 -5.40 11.46
N ARG A 148 -6.36 -5.65 11.06
CA ARG A 148 -7.36 -6.34 11.88
C ARG A 148 -7.05 -7.84 12.00
N LYS A 149 -7.58 -8.48 13.03
CA LYS A 149 -7.45 -9.94 13.23
C LYS A 149 -8.23 -10.74 12.19
N ASP A 150 -9.35 -10.19 11.71
CA ASP A 150 -10.23 -10.80 10.71
C ASP A 150 -9.88 -10.39 9.27
N ASN A 151 -8.60 -10.18 8.97
CA ASN A 151 -8.11 -9.64 7.70
C ASN A 151 -7.93 -10.68 6.57
N LYS A 152 -8.20 -11.96 6.83
CA LYS A 152 -8.03 -13.08 5.88
C LYS A 152 -9.32 -13.45 5.15
N ASP A 153 -9.18 -14.25 4.10
CA ASP A 153 -10.31 -14.79 3.31
C ASP A 153 -11.27 -13.70 2.80
N LYS A 154 -10.70 -12.55 2.42
CA LYS A 154 -11.44 -11.43 1.84
C LYS A 154 -11.49 -11.54 0.32
N PHE A 155 -12.52 -10.94 -0.28
CA PHE A 155 -12.57 -10.72 -1.71
C PHE A 155 -11.56 -9.61 -2.08
N THR A 156 -10.54 -9.96 -2.87
CA THR A 156 -9.43 -9.06 -3.19
C THR A 156 -9.16 -9.02 -4.68
N THR A 157 -8.47 -7.97 -5.15
CA THR A 157 -7.95 -7.92 -6.53
C THR A 157 -7.13 -9.17 -6.84
N GLY A 158 -6.27 -9.62 -5.92
CA GLY A 158 -5.49 -10.86 -6.10
C GLY A 158 -6.34 -12.11 -6.17
N SER A 159 -7.41 -12.23 -5.38
CA SER A 159 -8.30 -13.39 -5.44
C SER A 159 -9.01 -13.49 -6.79
N VAL A 160 -9.37 -12.35 -7.41
CA VAL A 160 -9.95 -12.31 -8.76
C VAL A 160 -8.92 -12.82 -9.78
N PHE A 161 -7.70 -12.30 -9.78
CA PHE A 161 -6.67 -12.78 -10.70
C PHE A 161 -6.33 -14.25 -10.47
N LYS A 162 -6.25 -14.69 -9.23
CA LYS A 162 -5.99 -16.09 -8.88
C LYS A 162 -7.08 -17.03 -9.40
N SER A 163 -8.35 -16.63 -9.34
CA SER A 163 -9.48 -17.40 -9.90
C SER A 163 -9.42 -17.53 -11.42
N LYS A 164 -8.67 -16.66 -12.11
CA LYS A 164 -8.40 -16.67 -13.53
C LYS A 164 -7.08 -17.39 -13.89
N GLY A 165 -6.45 -18.07 -12.95
CA GLY A 165 -5.25 -18.87 -13.17
C GLY A 165 -3.92 -18.12 -13.09
N TYR A 166 -3.92 -16.88 -12.63
CA TYR A 166 -2.70 -16.09 -12.42
C TYR A 166 -1.89 -16.58 -11.24
N ASP A 167 -0.56 -16.46 -11.34
CA ASP A 167 0.35 -16.48 -10.20
C ASP A 167 0.33 -15.08 -9.56
N VAL A 168 0.04 -15.01 -8.27
CA VAL A 168 -0.26 -13.75 -7.55
C VAL A 168 0.75 -13.53 -6.45
N LYS A 169 1.50 -12.41 -6.51
CA LYS A 169 2.51 -12.07 -5.51
C LYS A 169 2.40 -10.64 -5.01
N TYR A 170 2.80 -10.46 -3.75
CA TYR A 170 3.05 -9.15 -3.14
C TYR A 170 4.56 -8.97 -2.97
N LEU A 171 5.09 -7.89 -3.57
CA LEU A 171 6.51 -7.59 -3.61
C LEU A 171 6.78 -6.34 -2.76
N TYR A 172 7.72 -6.45 -1.80
CA TYR A 172 8.00 -5.37 -0.86
C TYR A 172 9.46 -5.39 -0.41
N GLY A 173 10.19 -4.29 -0.58
CA GLY A 173 11.59 -4.18 -0.14
C GLY A 173 11.77 -4.22 1.38
N GLY A 174 10.73 -3.94 2.16
CA GLY A 174 10.73 -3.96 3.61
C GLY A 174 10.41 -5.32 4.23
N ASP A 175 10.36 -5.37 5.56
CA ASP A 175 9.84 -6.53 6.29
C ASP A 175 8.31 -6.47 6.28
N SER A 176 7.68 -7.41 5.63
CA SER A 176 6.21 -7.49 5.49
C SER A 176 5.47 -7.76 6.81
N TYR A 177 6.18 -8.06 7.88
CA TYR A 177 5.62 -8.09 9.24
C TYR A 177 5.14 -6.72 9.70
N PHE A 178 5.79 -5.65 9.19
CA PHE A 178 5.37 -4.29 9.47
C PHE A 178 3.93 -4.09 9.00
N ASP A 179 3.15 -3.36 9.81
CA ASP A 179 1.72 -3.08 9.56
C ASP A 179 0.87 -4.31 9.23
N ASN A 180 1.31 -5.50 9.65
CA ASN A 180 0.61 -6.78 9.45
C ASN A 180 0.40 -7.17 7.98
N MET A 181 1.17 -6.59 7.06
CA MET A 181 1.02 -6.82 5.62
C MET A 181 1.20 -8.28 5.24
N LYS A 182 2.17 -8.98 5.85
CA LYS A 182 2.41 -10.40 5.58
C LYS A 182 1.16 -11.25 5.85
N ASP A 183 0.55 -11.07 7.01
CA ASP A 183 -0.62 -11.85 7.42
C ASP A 183 -1.83 -11.54 6.50
N PHE A 184 -2.02 -10.25 6.18
CA PHE A 184 -3.07 -9.81 5.28
C PHE A 184 -2.90 -10.39 3.87
N PHE A 185 -1.77 -10.15 3.22
CA PHE A 185 -1.59 -10.58 1.83
C PHE A 185 -1.54 -12.09 1.69
N SER A 186 -0.80 -12.81 2.58
CA SER A 186 -0.76 -14.27 2.51
C SER A 186 -2.11 -14.91 2.83
N GLY A 187 -2.86 -14.36 3.79
CA GLY A 187 -4.21 -14.81 4.14
C GLY A 187 -5.26 -14.53 3.04
N ASN A 188 -4.91 -13.74 2.03
CA ASN A 188 -5.74 -13.41 0.88
C ASN A 188 -5.16 -13.91 -0.46
N GLY A 189 -4.28 -14.92 -0.39
CA GLY A 189 -3.84 -15.69 -1.55
C GLY A 189 -2.66 -15.11 -2.33
N TYR A 190 -1.94 -14.14 -1.80
CA TYR A 190 -0.69 -13.65 -2.37
C TYR A 190 0.51 -14.40 -1.80
N ASP A 191 1.44 -14.80 -2.65
CA ASP A 191 2.77 -15.21 -2.22
C ASP A 191 3.61 -13.96 -1.92
N ILE A 192 4.38 -14.02 -0.81
CA ILE A 192 5.14 -12.87 -0.33
C ILE A 192 6.59 -12.94 -0.82
N VAL A 193 7.06 -11.84 -1.41
CA VAL A 193 8.48 -11.60 -1.70
C VAL A 193 8.86 -10.30 -0.98
N ASP A 194 9.51 -10.41 0.15
CA ASP A 194 9.90 -9.29 1.00
C ASP A 194 11.41 -9.25 1.26
N SER A 195 11.88 -8.40 2.17
CA SER A 195 13.31 -8.25 2.49
C SER A 195 14.00 -9.58 2.86
N LYS A 196 13.26 -10.57 3.37
CA LYS A 196 13.79 -11.89 3.74
C LYS A 196 13.97 -12.82 2.55
N SER A 197 13.46 -12.46 1.39
CA SER A 197 13.59 -13.21 0.14
C SER A 197 14.88 -12.88 -0.63
N PHE A 198 15.66 -11.91 -0.16
CA PHE A 198 16.90 -11.49 -0.79
C PHE A 198 18.10 -12.30 -0.29
N THR A 199 19.03 -12.61 -1.18
CA THR A 199 20.37 -13.04 -0.79
C THR A 199 21.23 -11.80 -0.49
N PRO A 200 22.33 -11.94 0.29
CA PRO A 200 23.21 -10.80 0.58
C PRO A 200 23.75 -10.09 -0.68
N GLU A 201 23.98 -10.82 -1.77
CA GLU A 201 24.50 -10.31 -3.05
C GLU A 201 23.46 -9.51 -3.82
N GLU A 202 22.20 -9.69 -3.54
CA GLU A 202 21.09 -8.95 -4.18
C GLU A 202 20.82 -7.60 -3.51
N VAL A 203 21.47 -7.31 -2.36
CA VAL A 203 21.24 -6.09 -1.58
C VAL A 203 22.46 -5.17 -1.70
N THR A 204 22.33 -4.11 -2.48
CA THR A 204 23.38 -3.07 -2.58
C THR A 204 23.20 -1.99 -1.53
N PHE A 205 21.96 -1.75 -1.09
CA PHE A 205 21.67 -0.77 -0.06
C PHE A 205 20.37 -1.14 0.69
N SER A 206 20.40 -0.94 2.00
CA SER A 206 19.20 -1.05 2.86
C SER A 206 19.23 -0.01 3.98
N ASN A 207 18.08 0.32 4.51
CA ASN A 207 17.91 1.15 5.70
C ASN A 207 16.90 0.52 6.66
N ILE A 208 16.44 1.28 7.66
CA ILE A 208 15.45 0.77 8.66
C ILE A 208 14.13 0.29 8.05
N TRP A 209 13.81 0.69 6.83
CA TRP A 209 12.57 0.30 6.13
C TRP A 209 12.77 -0.92 5.23
N GLY A 210 13.99 -1.26 4.89
CA GLY A 210 14.32 -2.42 4.08
C GLY A 210 15.27 -2.12 2.92
N VAL A 211 15.23 -2.98 1.93
CA VAL A 211 16.04 -2.96 0.71
C VAL A 211 15.55 -1.83 -0.21
N CYS A 212 16.48 -1.12 -0.84
CA CYS A 212 16.15 0.01 -1.70
C CYS A 212 15.34 -0.39 -2.95
N ASP A 213 14.60 0.57 -3.51
CA ASP A 213 13.67 0.32 -4.62
C ASP A 213 14.37 -0.18 -5.89
N GLU A 214 15.64 0.18 -6.15
CA GLU A 214 16.41 -0.34 -7.31
C GLU A 214 16.69 -1.84 -7.15
N ASP A 215 17.10 -2.29 -5.96
CA ASP A 215 17.34 -3.71 -5.68
C ASP A 215 16.03 -4.49 -5.71
N MET A 216 14.93 -3.90 -5.21
CA MET A 216 13.61 -4.51 -5.31
C MET A 216 13.14 -4.60 -6.77
N ALA A 217 13.44 -3.61 -7.63
CA ALA A 217 13.17 -3.67 -9.06
C ALA A 217 13.92 -4.85 -9.72
N ASN A 218 15.21 -5.04 -9.39
CA ASN A 218 16.00 -6.17 -9.87
C ASN A 218 15.40 -7.51 -9.43
N LYS A 219 14.97 -7.61 -8.17
CA LYS A 219 14.30 -8.80 -7.62
C LYS A 219 12.97 -9.06 -8.30
N ALA A 220 12.17 -8.00 -8.53
CA ALA A 220 10.89 -8.11 -9.22
C ALA A 220 11.05 -8.69 -10.63
N ILE A 221 12.04 -8.26 -11.41
CA ILE A 221 12.34 -8.81 -12.74
C ILE A 221 12.69 -10.30 -12.66
N LYS A 222 13.52 -10.72 -11.70
CA LYS A 222 13.83 -12.15 -11.49
C LYS A 222 12.58 -12.97 -11.21
N VAL A 223 11.73 -12.50 -10.29
CA VAL A 223 10.47 -13.16 -9.93
C VAL A 223 9.54 -13.27 -11.12
N MET A 224 9.38 -12.20 -11.89
CA MET A 224 8.53 -12.18 -13.07
C MET A 224 9.06 -13.11 -14.18
N ASN A 225 10.39 -13.20 -14.34
CA ASN A 225 11.02 -14.16 -15.27
C ASN A 225 10.75 -15.62 -14.85
N GLU A 226 10.77 -15.93 -13.55
CA GLU A 226 10.43 -17.27 -13.06
C GLU A 226 8.96 -17.60 -13.30
N GLN A 227 8.06 -16.64 -13.05
CA GLN A 227 6.63 -16.79 -13.31
C GLN A 227 6.34 -17.01 -14.80
N ALA A 228 6.97 -16.22 -15.68
CA ALA A 228 6.83 -16.38 -17.13
C ALA A 228 7.35 -17.74 -17.63
N LYS A 229 8.50 -18.20 -17.11
CA LYS A 229 9.03 -19.54 -17.42
C LYS A 229 8.09 -20.67 -16.99
N ALA A 230 7.31 -20.46 -15.93
CA ALA A 230 6.29 -21.41 -15.49
C ALA A 230 5.04 -21.43 -16.40
N GLY A 231 4.96 -20.54 -17.40
CA GLY A 231 3.88 -20.48 -18.38
C GLY A 231 2.54 -19.98 -17.85
N LYS A 232 2.55 -19.27 -16.73
CA LYS A 232 1.35 -18.67 -16.12
C LYS A 232 1.39 -17.16 -16.25
N PRO A 233 0.26 -16.50 -16.53
CA PRO A 233 0.16 -15.07 -16.37
C PRO A 233 0.34 -14.71 -14.91
N PHE A 234 0.87 -13.52 -14.64
CA PHE A 234 1.09 -13.08 -13.27
C PHE A 234 0.37 -11.76 -12.95
N PHE A 235 -0.05 -11.63 -11.68
CA PHE A 235 -0.45 -10.39 -11.05
C PHE A 235 0.48 -10.13 -9.87
N ASN A 236 1.31 -9.11 -9.98
CA ASN A 236 2.26 -8.74 -8.94
C ASN A 236 1.93 -7.33 -8.40
N HIS A 237 1.69 -7.23 -7.10
CA HIS A 237 1.53 -5.96 -6.42
C HIS A 237 2.85 -5.59 -5.75
N TRP A 238 3.55 -4.60 -6.31
CA TRP A 238 4.79 -4.08 -5.76
C TRP A 238 4.56 -2.77 -5.02
N MET A 239 5.01 -2.70 -3.77
CA MET A 239 5.04 -1.49 -2.98
C MET A 239 6.47 -1.00 -2.79
N THR A 240 6.73 0.28 -3.12
CA THR A 240 8.04 0.92 -2.94
C THR A 240 8.28 1.36 -1.50
N VAL A 241 9.54 1.58 -1.11
CA VAL A 241 9.92 1.97 0.26
C VAL A 241 10.83 3.19 0.34
N SER A 242 11.60 3.52 -0.71
CA SER A 242 12.72 4.46 -0.61
C SER A 242 12.28 5.91 -0.37
N ASN A 243 11.03 6.26 -0.70
CA ASN A 243 10.46 7.58 -0.40
C ASN A 243 9.93 7.69 1.04
N HIS A 244 10.47 6.92 1.98
CA HIS A 244 10.15 7.02 3.40
C HIS A 244 11.30 7.66 4.19
N ARG A 245 11.01 8.37 5.29
CA ARG A 245 12.07 8.87 6.19
C ARG A 245 12.96 7.72 6.66
N PRO A 246 14.27 7.87 6.67
CA PRO A 246 15.08 9.09 6.58
C PRO A 246 15.44 9.55 5.16
N PHE A 247 14.77 9.05 4.10
CA PHE A 247 15.02 9.41 2.68
C PHE A 247 16.46 9.13 2.25
N THR A 248 16.97 7.95 2.63
CA THR A 248 18.33 7.50 2.27
C THR A 248 18.26 6.46 1.17
N TYR A 249 19.24 6.51 0.28
CA TYR A 249 19.38 5.66 -0.92
C TYR A 249 20.85 5.58 -1.32
N PRO A 250 21.25 4.68 -2.25
CA PRO A 250 22.63 4.58 -2.71
C PRO A 250 23.15 5.89 -3.30
N GLU A 251 24.39 6.23 -2.99
CA GLU A 251 25.06 7.42 -3.53
C GLU A 251 25.32 7.29 -5.05
N GLY A 252 25.33 8.43 -5.74
CA GLY A 252 25.68 8.50 -7.17
C GLY A 252 24.59 8.03 -8.14
N LYS A 253 23.37 7.73 -7.66
CA LYS A 253 22.26 7.30 -8.53
C LYS A 253 21.46 8.45 -9.11
N ILE A 254 21.38 9.54 -8.38
CA ILE A 254 20.71 10.79 -8.76
C ILE A 254 21.57 12.00 -8.38
N ASP A 255 21.21 13.17 -8.86
CA ASP A 255 21.91 14.44 -8.60
C ASP A 255 21.71 15.02 -7.19
N ILE A 256 20.83 14.44 -6.37
CA ILE A 256 20.63 14.83 -4.97
C ILE A 256 21.39 13.84 -4.09
N PRO A 257 22.35 14.29 -3.26
CA PRO A 257 23.09 13.41 -2.36
C PRO A 257 22.17 12.81 -1.26
N PRO A 258 22.29 11.52 -0.93
CA PRO A 258 21.47 10.89 0.13
C PRO A 258 21.75 11.47 1.52
N THR A 259 22.89 12.15 1.70
CA THR A 259 23.26 12.84 2.95
C THR A 259 22.36 14.03 3.28
N GLU A 260 21.66 14.60 2.30
CA GLU A 260 20.68 15.66 2.53
C GLU A 260 19.45 15.18 3.29
N LYS A 261 19.13 13.89 3.22
CA LYS A 261 17.98 13.26 3.92
C LYS A 261 16.67 14.01 3.68
N ARG A 262 16.45 14.48 2.46
CA ARG A 262 15.23 15.22 2.07
C ARG A 262 14.28 14.36 1.27
N ARG A 263 12.99 14.60 1.43
CA ARG A 263 11.92 13.94 0.66
C ARG A 263 12.14 14.09 -0.86
N ALA A 264 12.60 15.24 -1.31
CA ALA A 264 12.91 15.48 -2.71
C ALA A 264 13.84 14.42 -3.30
N GLY A 265 14.89 14.03 -2.56
CA GLY A 265 15.80 12.95 -2.96
C GLY A 265 15.10 11.59 -2.95
N GLY A 266 14.31 11.29 -1.92
CA GLY A 266 13.54 10.04 -1.85
C GLY A 266 12.59 9.86 -3.03
N VAL A 267 11.82 10.91 -3.38
CA VAL A 267 10.94 10.91 -4.56
C VAL A 267 11.73 10.68 -5.84
N LYS A 268 12.81 11.44 -6.04
CA LYS A 268 13.62 11.35 -7.27
C LYS A 268 14.33 10.01 -7.40
N TYR A 269 14.77 9.44 -6.29
CA TYR A 269 15.36 8.10 -6.30
C TYR A 269 14.33 6.99 -6.61
N THR A 270 13.12 7.09 -6.06
CA THR A 270 12.04 6.14 -6.40
C THR A 270 11.68 6.26 -7.90
N ASP A 271 11.58 7.46 -8.45
CA ASP A 271 11.36 7.68 -9.89
C ASP A 271 12.49 7.04 -10.74
N TYR A 272 13.74 7.19 -10.32
CA TYR A 272 14.90 6.52 -10.95
C TYR A 272 14.77 4.99 -10.89
N ALA A 273 14.40 4.42 -9.74
CA ALA A 273 14.25 2.98 -9.59
C ALA A 273 13.11 2.43 -10.47
N LEU A 274 12.00 3.16 -10.59
CA LEU A 274 10.91 2.83 -11.51
C LEU A 274 11.38 2.87 -12.97
N LYS A 275 12.15 3.89 -13.37
CA LYS A 275 12.76 3.95 -14.69
C LYS A 275 13.58 2.69 -14.97
N ARG A 276 14.45 2.29 -14.04
CA ARG A 276 15.25 1.06 -14.15
C ARG A 276 14.41 -0.18 -14.31
N PHE A 277 13.34 -0.30 -13.52
CA PHE A 277 12.39 -1.41 -13.66
C PHE A 277 11.81 -1.49 -15.06
N PHE A 278 11.29 -0.39 -15.59
CA PHE A 278 10.69 -0.37 -16.93
C PHE A 278 11.71 -0.64 -18.05
N GLU A 279 12.93 -0.13 -17.92
CA GLU A 279 14.02 -0.40 -18.88
C GLU A 279 14.36 -1.89 -18.93
N MET A 280 14.42 -2.57 -17.79
CA MET A 280 14.65 -4.02 -17.71
C MET A 280 13.45 -4.82 -18.17
N ALA A 281 12.23 -4.43 -17.78
CA ALA A 281 11.00 -5.11 -18.16
C ALA A 281 10.80 -5.13 -19.67
N LYS A 282 11.08 -4.03 -20.36
CA LYS A 282 10.98 -3.90 -21.83
C LYS A 282 11.91 -4.85 -22.59
N GLN A 283 12.90 -5.43 -21.94
CA GLN A 283 13.84 -6.38 -22.53
C GLN A 283 13.39 -7.84 -22.33
N GLN A 284 12.28 -8.07 -21.63
CA GLN A 284 11.78 -9.41 -21.34
C GLN A 284 10.68 -9.83 -22.31
N ASP A 285 10.64 -11.11 -22.66
CA ASP A 285 9.64 -11.67 -23.58
C ASP A 285 8.20 -11.57 -23.07
N TRP A 286 8.01 -11.46 -21.76
CA TRP A 286 6.70 -11.35 -21.14
C TRP A 286 6.13 -9.92 -21.13
N TYR A 287 6.94 -8.91 -21.49
CA TYR A 287 6.50 -7.52 -21.56
C TYR A 287 5.63 -7.29 -22.78
#